data_4caf9bdb7d3c47b507ffe576cf2aa1c5
#
_entry.id   4caf9bdb7d3c47b507ffe576cf2aa1c5
#
_cell.length_a   1.000
_cell.length_b   1.000
_cell.length_c   1.000
_cell.angle_alpha   90.00
_cell.angle_beta   90.00
_cell.angle_gamma   90.00
#
_symmetry.space_group_name_H-M   'P 1'
#
loop_
_entity.id
_entity.type
_entity.pdbx_description
1 polymer ?
#
loop_
_entity_poly.entity_id
_entity_poly.type
_entity_poly.pdbx_seq_one_letter_code
_entity_poly.pdbx_strand_id
1 'polypeptide(L)'
;MINFLTGNIGSANKVALKSFKKLPADVYEKSKGYYFRFRKYSRITINNVLGKKEVIFLKNNFFFQEKKRNRYAGGKKRIFKEIDQKVLSYFVSLFLNQFYHLFSAKKKVEVGFHQLRIKCSNDFVGYPVPEGWHKDGFDFVVIINFNSEIIECGISRIKDNLINK
;
A
#
# COMPACT_ATOMS: atom_id res chain seq x y z
N MET A 1 -0.52 -21.81 4.36
CA MET A 1 0.77 -21.37 4.97
C MET A 1 1.05 -19.96 4.49
N ILE A 2 1.26 -19.03 5.41
CA ILE A 2 1.68 -17.65 5.09
C ILE A 2 3.21 -17.65 5.06
N ASN A 3 3.80 -17.27 3.93
CA ASN A 3 5.23 -16.99 3.86
C ASN A 3 5.44 -15.52 4.21
N PHE A 4 6.25 -15.27 5.22
CA PHE A 4 6.51 -13.94 5.74
C PHE A 4 8.02 -13.64 5.67
N LEU A 5 8.36 -12.50 5.11
CA LEU A 5 9.72 -12.00 5.02
C LEU A 5 9.80 -10.60 5.61
N THR A 6 10.81 -10.35 6.42
CA THR A 6 11.15 -9.01 6.92
C THR A 6 12.55 -8.63 6.45
N GLY A 7 12.79 -7.34 6.29
CA GLY A 7 14.09 -6.85 5.89
C GLY A 7 14.19 -5.33 5.98
N ASN A 8 15.39 -4.83 5.79
CA ASN A 8 15.68 -3.40 5.70
C ASN A 8 15.86 -3.02 4.22
N ILE A 9 15.17 -1.99 3.76
CA ILE A 9 15.25 -1.49 2.39
C ILE A 9 16.30 -0.39 2.19
N GLY A 10 17.10 -0.10 3.24
CA GLY A 10 18.10 0.97 3.22
C GLY A 10 17.50 2.36 3.46
N SER A 11 18.25 3.39 3.10
CA SER A 11 17.85 4.78 3.32
C SER A 11 16.75 5.22 2.37
N ALA A 12 15.69 5.82 2.91
CA ALA A 12 14.60 6.34 2.11
C ALA A 12 15.00 7.62 1.36
N ASN A 13 14.53 7.74 0.13
CA ASN A 13 14.73 8.94 -0.69
C ASN A 13 14.06 10.17 -0.06
N LYS A 14 14.80 11.28 0.07
CA LYS A 14 14.30 12.54 0.66
C LYS A 14 13.04 13.10 -0.05
N VAL A 15 12.94 12.93 -1.38
CA VAL A 15 11.77 13.37 -2.17
C VAL A 15 10.56 12.53 -1.80
N ALA A 16 10.73 11.20 -1.70
CA ALA A 16 9.67 10.29 -1.27
C ALA A 16 9.21 10.64 0.16
N LEU A 17 10.12 10.81 1.11
CA LEU A 17 9.78 11.20 2.49
C LEU A 17 8.99 12.52 2.54
N LYS A 18 9.46 13.56 1.84
CA LYS A 18 8.75 14.85 1.79
C LYS A 18 7.35 14.75 1.18
N SER A 19 7.14 13.82 0.25
CA SER A 19 5.84 13.64 -0.42
C SER A 19 4.75 13.16 0.52
N PHE A 20 5.07 12.40 1.56
CA PHE A 20 4.09 11.97 2.58
C PHE A 20 3.46 13.15 3.33
N LYS A 21 4.21 14.26 3.52
CA LYS A 21 3.69 15.47 4.18
C LYS A 21 2.61 16.18 3.35
N LYS A 22 2.60 15.96 2.02
CA LYS A 22 1.71 16.61 1.05
C LYS A 22 0.53 15.71 0.60
N LEU A 23 0.32 14.59 1.24
CA LEU A 23 -0.79 13.70 0.91
C LEU A 23 -2.13 14.39 1.21
N PRO A 24 -3.13 14.29 0.30
CA PRO A 24 -4.49 14.73 0.56
C PRO A 24 -5.16 13.80 1.57
N ALA A 25 -6.17 14.32 2.28
CA ALA A 25 -7.02 13.50 3.13
C ALA A 25 -7.70 12.40 2.30
N ASP A 26 -7.83 11.21 2.89
CA ASP A 26 -8.60 10.12 2.29
C ASP A 26 -10.07 10.51 2.24
N VAL A 27 -10.59 10.69 1.04
CA VAL A 27 -11.96 11.19 0.83
C VAL A 27 -13.03 10.24 1.38
N TYR A 28 -12.73 8.95 1.45
CA TYR A 28 -13.66 7.93 1.96
C TYR A 28 -13.70 7.86 3.49
N GLU A 29 -12.60 8.21 4.16
CA GLU A 29 -12.60 8.37 5.62
C GLU A 29 -13.15 9.75 6.01
N LYS A 30 -12.78 10.80 5.27
CA LYS A 30 -13.31 12.15 5.47
C LYS A 30 -14.83 12.18 5.37
N SER A 31 -15.43 11.47 4.44
CA SER A 31 -16.90 11.39 4.31
C SER A 31 -17.61 10.74 5.49
N LYS A 32 -16.87 10.05 6.36
CA LYS A 32 -17.34 9.47 7.63
C LYS A 32 -17.00 10.33 8.86
N GLY A 33 -16.45 11.53 8.64
CA GLY A 33 -16.00 12.42 9.71
C GLY A 33 -14.59 12.14 10.24
N TYR A 34 -13.81 11.26 9.62
CA TYR A 34 -12.47 10.90 10.07
C TYR A 34 -11.38 11.63 9.30
N TYR A 35 -10.41 12.22 10.00
CA TYR A 35 -9.34 13.04 9.40
C TYR A 35 -7.93 12.50 9.71
N PHE A 36 -7.81 11.25 10.12
CA PHE A 36 -6.53 10.65 10.50
C PHE A 36 -5.76 10.07 9.30
N ARG A 37 -6.42 9.76 8.16
CA ARG A 37 -5.80 9.08 7.02
C ARG A 37 -5.63 10.01 5.83
N PHE A 38 -4.42 10.00 5.27
CA PHE A 38 -4.05 10.73 4.06
C PHE A 38 -3.51 9.74 3.04
N ARG A 39 -3.90 9.90 1.75
CA ARG A 39 -3.66 8.82 0.79
C ARG A 39 -3.54 9.29 -0.64
N LYS A 40 -2.62 8.62 -1.38
CA LYS A 40 -2.58 8.57 -2.85
C LYS A 40 -2.49 7.11 -3.29
N TYR A 41 -2.87 6.85 -4.54
CA TYR A 41 -2.84 5.51 -5.10
C TYR A 41 -2.50 5.55 -6.59
N SER A 42 -1.65 4.62 -7.03
CA SER A 42 -1.35 4.42 -8.45
C SER A 42 -1.15 2.94 -8.75
N ARG A 43 -1.34 2.55 -9.99
CA ARG A 43 -1.17 1.18 -10.46
C ARG A 43 -0.22 1.12 -11.63
N ILE A 44 0.49 0.01 -11.73
CA ILE A 44 1.30 -0.35 -12.87
C ILE A 44 1.01 -1.79 -13.29
N THR A 45 1.35 -2.10 -14.51
CA THR A 45 1.54 -3.48 -14.98
C THR A 45 3.00 -3.66 -15.35
N ILE A 46 3.58 -4.80 -14.99
CA ILE A 46 4.90 -5.22 -15.42
C ILE A 46 4.71 -6.44 -16.31
N ASN A 47 5.06 -6.32 -17.57
CA ASN A 47 5.11 -7.43 -18.50
C ASN A 47 6.54 -7.97 -18.57
N ASN A 48 6.69 -9.28 -18.51
CA ASN A 48 7.96 -9.95 -18.73
C ASN A 48 7.91 -10.62 -20.11
N VAL A 49 8.55 -9.98 -21.11
CA VAL A 49 8.62 -10.46 -22.48
C VAL A 49 10.05 -10.83 -22.78
N LEU A 50 10.32 -12.12 -22.98
CA LEU A 50 11.67 -12.64 -23.30
C LEU A 50 12.77 -12.13 -22.33
N GLY A 51 12.46 -12.11 -21.04
CA GLY A 51 13.39 -11.64 -20.00
C GLY A 51 13.50 -10.12 -19.86
N LYS A 52 12.88 -9.36 -20.75
CA LYS A 52 12.80 -7.89 -20.65
C LYS A 52 11.56 -7.47 -19.88
N LYS A 53 11.74 -6.56 -18.94
CA LYS A 53 10.65 -5.99 -18.12
C LYS A 53 10.14 -4.71 -18.78
N GLU A 54 8.88 -4.69 -19.13
CA GLU A 54 8.17 -3.50 -19.58
C GLU A 54 7.25 -3.03 -18.46
N VAL A 55 7.42 -1.79 -18.02
CA VAL A 55 6.59 -1.16 -16.99
C VAL A 55 5.57 -0.22 -17.63
N ILE A 56 4.30 -0.51 -17.44
CA ILE A 56 3.19 0.29 -17.98
C ILE A 56 2.49 0.98 -16.82
N PHE A 57 2.51 2.31 -16.80
CA PHE A 57 1.76 3.13 -15.84
C PHE A 57 0.30 3.21 -16.26
N LEU A 58 -0.60 2.73 -15.40
CA LEU A 58 -2.02 2.71 -15.71
C LEU A 58 -2.65 4.06 -15.43
N LYS A 59 -3.55 4.50 -16.33
CA LYS A 59 -4.41 5.66 -16.14
C LYS A 59 -5.73 5.23 -15.46
N ASN A 60 -6.48 6.19 -14.93
CA ASN A 60 -7.79 5.94 -14.29
C ASN A 60 -7.70 4.90 -13.17
N ASN A 61 -6.79 5.15 -12.24
CA ASN A 61 -6.52 4.24 -11.13
C ASN A 61 -7.72 4.16 -10.19
N PHE A 62 -8.19 2.95 -9.94
CA PHE A 62 -9.13 2.68 -8.86
C PHE A 62 -8.62 1.52 -8.02
N PHE A 63 -8.95 1.55 -6.75
CA PHE A 63 -8.73 0.46 -5.83
C PHE A 63 -10.05 -0.26 -5.57
N PHE A 64 -10.05 -1.57 -5.71
CA PHE A 64 -11.22 -2.40 -5.48
C PHE A 64 -10.87 -3.58 -4.58
N GLN A 65 -11.71 -3.83 -3.61
CA GLN A 65 -11.74 -5.05 -2.80
C GLN A 65 -13.17 -5.56 -2.75
N GLU A 66 -13.35 -6.87 -2.78
CA GLU A 66 -14.67 -7.47 -2.65
C GLU A 66 -15.27 -7.19 -1.26
N LYS A 67 -16.59 -7.06 -1.17
CA LYS A 67 -17.29 -6.82 0.09
C LYS A 67 -17.05 -7.92 1.13
N LYS A 68 -16.92 -9.18 0.68
CA LYS A 68 -16.62 -10.32 1.55
C LYS A 68 -15.23 -10.26 2.19
N ARG A 69 -14.28 -9.57 1.53
CA ARG A 69 -12.90 -9.41 2.00
C ARG A 69 -12.73 -8.20 2.91
N ASN A 70 -13.39 -7.12 2.58
CA ASN A 70 -13.38 -5.90 3.36
C ASN A 70 -14.82 -5.42 3.59
N ARG A 71 -15.38 -5.80 4.75
CA ARG A 71 -16.76 -5.44 5.12
C ARG A 71 -16.94 -3.94 5.34
N TYR A 72 -15.88 -3.25 5.75
CA TYR A 72 -15.88 -1.83 6.08
C TYR A 72 -15.93 -0.94 4.81
N ALA A 73 -15.11 -1.23 3.80
CA ALA A 73 -14.92 -0.38 2.64
C ALA A 73 -14.91 -1.11 1.28
N GLY A 74 -15.17 -2.42 1.25
CA GLY A 74 -15.22 -3.22 0.02
C GLY A 74 -16.53 -3.10 -0.75
N GLY A 75 -16.56 -3.70 -1.95
CA GLY A 75 -17.73 -3.75 -2.82
C GLY A 75 -17.89 -2.54 -3.74
N LYS A 76 -16.99 -1.55 -3.70
CA LYS A 76 -17.02 -0.37 -4.57
C LYS A 76 -15.63 -0.01 -5.07
N LYS A 77 -15.57 0.56 -6.27
CA LYS A 77 -14.35 1.16 -6.81
C LYS A 77 -14.06 2.45 -6.05
N ARG A 78 -12.86 2.54 -5.47
CA ARG A 78 -12.40 3.73 -4.74
C ARG A 78 -11.33 4.43 -5.57
N ILE A 79 -11.55 5.69 -5.89
CA ILE A 79 -10.64 6.52 -6.69
C ILE A 79 -9.90 7.45 -5.74
N PHE A 80 -8.59 7.48 -5.87
CA PHE A 80 -7.71 8.35 -5.10
C PHE A 80 -6.88 9.22 -6.03
N LYS A 81 -6.37 10.33 -5.52
CA LYS A 81 -5.38 11.12 -6.25
C LYS A 81 -4.14 10.25 -6.55
N GLU A 82 -3.62 10.38 -7.76
CA GLU A 82 -2.43 9.63 -8.18
C GLU A 82 -1.17 10.08 -7.44
N ILE A 83 -0.24 9.14 -7.26
CA ILE A 83 1.09 9.41 -6.73
C ILE A 83 1.86 10.22 -7.78
N ASP A 84 2.55 11.29 -7.33
CA ASP A 84 3.34 12.12 -8.23
C ASP A 84 4.38 11.26 -8.97
N GLN A 85 4.53 11.50 -10.28
CA GLN A 85 5.32 10.66 -11.18
C GLN A 85 6.74 10.38 -10.66
N LYS A 86 7.44 11.39 -10.15
CA LYS A 86 8.80 11.23 -9.60
C LYS A 86 8.83 10.29 -8.38
N VAL A 87 7.81 10.37 -7.52
CA VAL A 87 7.67 9.52 -6.33
C VAL A 87 7.28 8.10 -6.75
N LEU A 88 6.35 7.97 -7.70
CA LEU A 88 5.94 6.67 -8.22
C LEU A 88 7.11 5.94 -8.90
N SER A 89 7.91 6.64 -9.70
CA SER A 89 9.11 6.06 -10.33
C SER A 89 10.10 5.55 -9.29
N TYR A 90 10.29 6.26 -8.18
CA TYR A 90 11.11 5.77 -7.07
C TYR A 90 10.50 4.49 -6.44
N PHE A 91 9.20 4.44 -6.18
CA PHE A 91 8.55 3.25 -5.63
C PHE A 91 8.62 2.06 -6.59
N VAL A 92 8.48 2.29 -7.89
CA VAL A 92 8.64 1.27 -8.93
C VAL A 92 10.07 0.73 -8.93
N SER A 93 11.09 1.61 -8.90
CA SER A 93 12.49 1.18 -8.83
C SER A 93 12.77 0.36 -7.56
N LEU A 94 12.25 0.81 -6.42
CA LEU A 94 12.38 0.08 -5.15
C LEU A 94 11.73 -1.32 -5.26
N PHE A 95 10.52 -1.40 -5.81
CA PHE A 95 9.84 -2.68 -6.02
C PHE A 95 10.61 -3.61 -6.96
N LEU A 96 11.10 -3.10 -8.08
CA LEU A 96 11.86 -3.89 -9.05
C LEU A 96 13.16 -4.43 -8.47
N ASN A 97 13.86 -3.63 -7.67
CA ASN A 97 15.14 -4.01 -7.11
C ASN A 97 15.02 -4.95 -5.90
N GLN A 98 14.02 -4.75 -5.05
CA GLN A 98 13.93 -5.47 -3.77
C GLN A 98 12.95 -6.64 -3.80
N PHE A 99 11.90 -6.58 -4.60
CA PHE A 99 10.78 -7.53 -4.50
C PHE A 99 10.46 -8.27 -5.78
N TYR A 100 10.83 -7.73 -6.95
CA TYR A 100 10.41 -8.32 -8.23
C TYR A 100 10.92 -9.76 -8.44
N HIS A 101 12.04 -10.14 -7.85
CA HIS A 101 12.57 -11.50 -7.93
C HIS A 101 11.56 -12.56 -7.44
N LEU A 102 10.66 -12.21 -6.51
CA LEU A 102 9.59 -13.08 -6.02
C LEU A 102 8.52 -13.38 -7.10
N PHE A 103 8.50 -12.60 -8.17
CA PHE A 103 7.50 -12.65 -9.24
C PHE A 103 8.13 -12.92 -10.61
N SER A 104 9.41 -13.20 -10.68
CA SER A 104 10.17 -13.30 -11.94
C SER A 104 9.64 -14.36 -12.90
N ALA A 105 9.03 -15.44 -12.39
CA ALA A 105 8.38 -16.47 -13.19
C ALA A 105 7.03 -16.06 -13.80
N LYS A 106 6.45 -14.94 -13.39
CA LYS A 106 5.17 -14.46 -13.91
C LYS A 106 5.36 -13.69 -15.20
N LYS A 107 4.54 -13.98 -16.23
CA LYS A 107 4.53 -13.24 -17.50
C LYS A 107 3.99 -11.81 -17.32
N LYS A 108 3.08 -11.63 -16.39
CA LYS A 108 2.45 -10.33 -16.06
C LYS A 108 2.25 -10.21 -14.56
N VAL A 109 2.60 -9.04 -14.02
CA VAL A 109 2.36 -8.68 -12.62
C VAL A 109 1.64 -7.32 -12.57
N GLU A 110 0.52 -7.24 -11.86
CA GLU A 110 -0.14 -5.97 -11.57
C GLU A 110 0.23 -5.53 -10.16
N VAL A 111 0.67 -4.30 -10.00
CA VAL A 111 1.11 -3.73 -8.72
C VAL A 111 0.32 -2.47 -8.40
N GLY A 112 -0.32 -2.45 -7.25
CA GLY A 112 -0.95 -1.25 -6.69
C GLY A 112 -0.05 -0.63 -5.64
N PHE A 113 0.27 0.65 -5.80
CA PHE A 113 1.04 1.42 -4.83
C PHE A 113 0.10 2.30 -4.01
N HIS A 114 0.06 2.06 -2.71
CA HIS A 114 -0.62 2.91 -1.75
C HIS A 114 0.39 3.75 -0.99
N GLN A 115 0.35 5.05 -1.16
CA GLN A 115 1.09 5.97 -0.32
C GLN A 115 0.16 6.45 0.80
N LEU A 116 0.44 6.04 2.02
CA LEU A 116 -0.42 6.25 3.19
C LEU A 116 0.32 7.03 4.26
N ARG A 117 -0.35 7.99 4.87
CA ARG A 117 0.06 8.62 6.13
C ARG A 117 -1.09 8.58 7.12
N ILE A 118 -0.82 8.07 8.30
CA ILE A 118 -1.73 8.11 9.44
C ILE A 118 -1.25 9.21 10.37
N LYS A 119 -2.16 10.03 10.84
CA LYS A 119 -1.92 11.05 11.88
C LYS A 119 -2.71 10.71 13.13
N CYS A 120 -2.14 11.00 14.24
CA CYS A 120 -2.80 11.06 15.54
C CYS A 120 -2.40 12.36 16.23
N SER A 121 -3.15 12.78 17.24
CA SER A 121 -2.85 13.90 18.12
C SER A 121 -3.45 13.61 19.49
N ASN A 122 -3.30 14.51 20.43
CA ASN A 122 -3.95 14.40 21.73
C ASN A 122 -5.48 14.40 21.63
N ASP A 123 -6.03 14.99 20.55
CA ASP A 123 -7.47 15.15 20.35
C ASP A 123 -8.10 13.99 19.58
N PHE A 124 -7.31 13.19 18.86
CA PHE A 124 -7.85 12.06 18.08
C PHE A 124 -6.86 10.93 17.87
N VAL A 125 -7.38 9.73 17.83
CA VAL A 125 -6.63 8.50 17.55
C VAL A 125 -6.58 8.25 16.04
N GLY A 126 -5.40 7.91 15.53
CA GLY A 126 -5.24 7.48 14.14
C GLY A 126 -5.38 5.98 14.03
N TYR A 127 -6.34 5.50 13.23
CA TYR A 127 -6.58 4.09 12.98
C TYR A 127 -6.00 3.66 11.62
N PRO A 128 -4.83 2.99 11.59
CA PRO A 128 -4.27 2.49 10.32
C PRO A 128 -5.20 1.50 9.61
N VAL A 129 -5.89 0.66 10.39
CA VAL A 129 -6.75 -0.42 9.92
C VAL A 129 -8.07 -0.40 10.71
N PRO A 130 -9.00 0.52 10.39
CA PRO A 130 -10.27 0.65 11.11
C PRO A 130 -11.18 -0.57 10.94
N GLU A 131 -10.96 -1.38 9.90
CA GLU A 131 -11.64 -2.64 9.66
C GLU A 131 -11.21 -3.80 10.56
N GLY A 132 -10.13 -3.64 11.34
CA GLY A 132 -9.56 -4.70 12.17
C GLY A 132 -8.95 -5.85 11.35
N TRP A 133 -9.03 -7.08 11.86
CA TRP A 133 -8.52 -8.27 11.16
C TRP A 133 -9.23 -8.49 9.83
N HIS A 134 -8.48 -8.53 8.72
CA HIS A 134 -9.01 -8.75 7.38
C HIS A 134 -7.99 -9.46 6.48
N LYS A 135 -8.44 -9.87 5.29
CA LYS A 135 -7.61 -10.38 4.21
C LYS A 135 -7.72 -9.41 3.04
N ASP A 136 -6.60 -8.92 2.51
CA ASP A 136 -6.60 -7.98 1.39
C ASP A 136 -7.10 -8.60 0.07
N GLY A 137 -6.90 -9.91 -0.08
CA GLY A 137 -7.34 -10.64 -1.25
C GLY A 137 -6.42 -10.51 -2.45
N PHE A 138 -5.18 -10.11 -2.22
CA PHE A 138 -4.09 -10.11 -3.19
C PHE A 138 -3.18 -11.33 -2.99
N ASP A 139 -2.46 -11.74 -4.02
CA ASP A 139 -1.49 -12.83 -3.93
C ASP A 139 -0.35 -12.47 -2.97
N PHE A 140 0.04 -11.19 -2.96
CA PHE A 140 1.11 -10.65 -2.13
C PHE A 140 0.78 -9.26 -1.62
N VAL A 141 1.26 -8.93 -0.43
CA VAL A 141 1.21 -7.60 0.17
C VAL A 141 2.60 -7.26 0.68
N VAL A 142 3.08 -6.08 0.31
CA VAL A 142 4.34 -5.52 0.81
C VAL A 142 4.01 -4.28 1.61
N ILE A 143 4.44 -4.24 2.86
CA ILE A 143 4.28 -3.09 3.74
C ILE A 143 5.67 -2.50 3.99
N ILE A 144 5.85 -1.23 3.62
CA ILE A 144 7.10 -0.51 3.80
C ILE A 144 6.84 0.67 4.73
N ASN A 145 7.50 0.67 5.88
CA ASN A 145 7.48 1.81 6.79
C ASN A 145 8.62 2.77 6.41
N PHE A 146 8.27 3.98 6.00
CA PHE A 146 9.22 5.02 5.61
C PHE A 146 9.62 5.92 6.77
N ASN A 147 8.71 6.17 7.70
CA ASN A 147 8.97 7.00 8.87
C ASN A 147 7.89 6.78 9.94
N SER A 148 8.32 6.79 11.19
CA SER A 148 7.45 6.75 12.36
C SER A 148 7.97 7.78 13.36
N GLU A 149 7.18 8.81 13.64
CA GLU A 149 7.51 9.88 14.58
C GLU A 149 6.60 9.79 15.78
N ILE A 150 7.16 9.61 16.98
CA ILE A 150 6.46 9.65 18.28
C ILE A 150 5.12 8.90 18.23
N ILE A 151 5.18 7.58 18.06
CA ILE A 151 3.98 6.74 18.02
C ILE A 151 4.01 5.74 19.16
N GLU A 152 2.95 5.72 19.92
CA GLU A 152 2.60 4.58 20.75
C GLU A 152 1.80 3.61 19.87
N CYS A 153 2.13 2.32 19.89
CA CYS A 153 1.49 1.30 19.08
C CYS A 153 1.98 1.26 17.59
N GLY A 154 1.07 1.00 16.64
CA GLY A 154 1.44 0.88 15.21
C GLY A 154 2.03 -0.49 14.84
N ILE A 155 1.81 -1.51 15.69
CA ILE A 155 2.30 -2.88 15.47
C ILE A 155 1.44 -3.58 14.43
N SER A 156 2.08 -4.05 13.35
CA SER A 156 1.43 -4.94 12.39
C SER A 156 1.38 -6.37 12.96
N ARG A 157 0.21 -7.00 12.91
CA ARG A 157 0.01 -8.37 13.36
C ARG A 157 -0.45 -9.22 12.19
N ILE A 158 0.14 -10.41 12.04
CA ILE A 158 -0.22 -11.39 11.01
C ILE A 158 -0.70 -12.65 11.71
N LYS A 159 -1.86 -13.17 11.25
CA LYS A 159 -2.44 -14.41 11.76
C LYS A 159 -2.57 -15.40 10.62
N ASP A 160 -1.98 -16.58 10.77
CA ASP A 160 -2.25 -17.73 9.91
C ASP A 160 -3.38 -18.58 10.52
N ASN A 161 -4.53 -18.60 9.86
CA ASN A 161 -5.67 -19.36 10.32
C ASN A 161 -5.49 -20.88 10.20
N LEU A 162 -4.39 -21.35 9.60
CA LEU A 162 -4.08 -22.78 9.47
C LEU A 162 -3.31 -23.33 10.69
N ILE A 163 -2.73 -22.47 11.53
CA ILE A 163 -1.91 -22.87 12.68
C ILE A 163 -2.73 -23.09 13.96
N ASN A 164 -4.00 -22.70 13.98
CA ASN A 164 -4.88 -22.83 15.14
C ASN A 164 -5.94 -23.95 14.94
N LYS A 165 -5.52 -25.11 14.42
CA LYS A 165 -6.31 -26.36 14.49
C LYS A 165 -5.63 -27.35 15.40
#